data_e52813c03e8ec2692c840d97e54c60f0
#
_entry.id   e52813c03e8ec2692c840d97e54c60f0
#
_cell.length_a   1.000
_cell.length_b   1.000
_cell.length_c   1.000
_cell.angle_alpha   90.00
_cell.angle_beta   90.00
_cell.angle_gamma   90.00
#
_symmetry.space_group_name_H-M   'P 1'
#
loop_
_entity.id
_entity.type
_entity.pdbx_description
1 polymer ?
#
loop_
_entity_poly.entity_id
_entity_poly.type
_entity_poly.pdbx_seq_one_letter_code
_entity_poly.pdbx_strand_id
1 'polypeptide(L)'
;MEVTRISFDRIKALTSRDTDYQLNPNKFSSFLSYQPDENGILSAATERNKFPLDRDLLADVLTDHYRLSGMSDLQKNNVLRLRQSDTYTVVTAHQPCLFGGPAYYFYKIFSVINLSRQMSDRYPGLHFVPVLVTGSEDHDFEEMKSAYLFGKYVKWDTDQKGPVGRYKTEGLDTAVEEFCGILGDNTTAAEMRLMFSDALKKAKTYSDFVFDWVNVLFSKYGLLVVNMDDQWF
;
A
#
# COMPACT_ATOMS: atom_id res chain seq x y z
N MET A 1 11.74 -17.08 15.71
CA MET A 1 10.27 -16.96 15.50
C MET A 1 9.81 -18.30 14.96
N GLU A 2 8.90 -18.96 15.65
CA GLU A 2 8.31 -20.21 15.19
C GLU A 2 7.16 -19.90 14.23
N VAL A 3 7.12 -20.56 13.08
CA VAL A 3 6.09 -20.37 12.06
C VAL A 3 5.26 -21.64 11.95
N THR A 4 3.98 -21.55 12.33
CA THR A 4 3.02 -22.64 12.15
C THR A 4 2.19 -22.38 10.89
N ARG A 5 2.14 -23.37 9.99
CA ARG A 5 1.29 -23.32 8.79
C ARG A 5 0.00 -24.09 9.03
N ILE A 6 -1.13 -23.44 8.79
CA ILE A 6 -2.47 -24.03 8.91
C ILE A 6 -3.10 -24.01 7.53
N SER A 7 -3.56 -25.17 7.05
CA SER A 7 -4.27 -25.24 5.76
C SER A 7 -5.60 -24.50 5.83
N PHE A 8 -5.98 -23.82 4.73
CA PHE A 8 -7.20 -23.01 4.66
C PHE A 8 -8.48 -23.77 4.96
N ASP A 9 -8.57 -25.04 4.58
CA ASP A 9 -9.71 -25.93 4.86
C ASP A 9 -9.91 -26.22 6.35
N ARG A 10 -8.89 -26.00 7.18
CA ARG A 10 -8.94 -26.14 8.63
C ARG A 10 -9.40 -24.88 9.37
N ILE A 11 -9.55 -23.76 8.67
CA ILE A 11 -9.94 -22.46 9.24
C ILE A 11 -11.45 -22.31 9.12
N LYS A 12 -12.18 -22.55 10.22
CA LYS A 12 -13.65 -22.53 10.23
C LYS A 12 -14.29 -21.17 9.89
N ALA A 13 -13.53 -20.07 10.00
CA ALA A 13 -14.00 -18.73 9.69
C ALA A 13 -14.01 -18.44 8.18
N LEU A 14 -13.32 -19.25 7.37
CA LEU A 14 -13.29 -19.10 5.92
C LEU A 14 -14.51 -19.77 5.28
N THR A 15 -15.03 -19.12 4.23
CA THR A 15 -16.10 -19.69 3.41
C THR A 15 -15.55 -20.72 2.42
N SER A 16 -16.44 -21.55 1.85
CA SER A 16 -16.03 -22.47 0.76
C SER A 16 -15.46 -21.72 -0.45
N ARG A 17 -15.91 -20.50 -0.73
CA ARG A 17 -15.36 -19.64 -1.79
C ARG A 17 -13.92 -19.30 -1.54
N ASP A 18 -13.58 -18.88 -0.31
CA ASP A 18 -12.22 -18.51 0.07
C ASP A 18 -11.29 -19.71 -0.01
N THR A 19 -11.72 -20.86 0.50
CA THR A 19 -10.95 -22.10 0.46
C THR A 19 -10.78 -22.62 -0.96
N ASP A 20 -11.81 -22.60 -1.79
CA ASP A 20 -11.74 -23.05 -3.17
C ASP A 20 -10.80 -22.19 -4.01
N TYR A 21 -10.83 -20.85 -3.86
CA TYR A 21 -9.92 -19.97 -4.58
C TYR A 21 -8.44 -20.30 -4.28
N GLN A 22 -8.12 -20.60 -3.03
CA GLN A 22 -6.76 -20.90 -2.61
C GLN A 22 -6.30 -22.34 -2.95
N LEU A 23 -7.19 -23.31 -2.81
CA LEU A 23 -6.85 -24.72 -2.96
C LEU A 23 -7.18 -25.30 -4.34
N ASN A 24 -8.16 -24.73 -5.03
CA ASN A 24 -8.69 -25.21 -6.29
C ASN A 24 -8.93 -24.05 -7.30
N PRO A 25 -7.91 -23.22 -7.61
CA PRO A 25 -8.11 -22.02 -8.46
C PRO A 25 -8.70 -22.33 -9.84
N ASN A 26 -8.51 -23.55 -10.34
CA ASN A 26 -9.09 -24.00 -11.61
C ASN A 26 -10.63 -23.94 -11.67
N LYS A 27 -11.31 -23.98 -10.51
CA LYS A 27 -12.76 -23.76 -10.44
C LYS A 27 -13.19 -22.37 -10.92
N PHE A 28 -12.25 -21.42 -10.91
CA PHE A 28 -12.46 -20.02 -11.26
C PHE A 28 -11.85 -19.65 -12.63
N SER A 29 -11.41 -20.63 -13.42
CA SER A 29 -10.72 -20.40 -14.70
C SER A 29 -11.51 -19.54 -15.69
N SER A 30 -12.86 -19.57 -15.63
CA SER A 30 -13.71 -18.70 -16.47
C SER A 30 -13.67 -17.22 -16.06
N PHE A 31 -13.16 -16.90 -14.87
CA PHE A 31 -13.04 -15.54 -14.34
C PHE A 31 -11.60 -15.06 -14.28
N LEU A 32 -10.62 -15.94 -14.49
CA LEU A 32 -9.21 -15.65 -14.40
C LEU A 32 -8.56 -15.71 -15.79
N SER A 33 -8.01 -14.59 -16.25
CA SER A 33 -7.20 -14.58 -17.48
C SER A 33 -5.90 -15.37 -17.31
N TYR A 34 -5.38 -15.41 -16.08
CA TYR A 34 -4.16 -16.13 -15.72
C TYR A 34 -4.35 -16.84 -14.37
N GLN A 35 -3.67 -17.97 -14.19
CA GLN A 35 -3.68 -18.66 -12.91
C GLN A 35 -2.99 -17.80 -11.83
N PRO A 36 -3.42 -17.86 -10.56
CA PRO A 36 -2.83 -17.10 -9.47
C PRO A 36 -1.52 -17.77 -8.96
N ASP A 37 -0.58 -17.94 -9.88
CA ASP A 37 0.74 -18.52 -9.65
C ASP A 37 1.83 -17.74 -10.40
N GLU A 38 3.09 -18.17 -10.26
CA GLU A 38 4.23 -17.52 -10.91
C GLU A 38 4.12 -17.52 -12.46
N ASN A 39 3.63 -18.60 -13.05
CA ASN A 39 3.47 -18.70 -14.52
C ASN A 39 2.40 -17.71 -15.00
N GLY A 40 1.33 -17.56 -14.23
CA GLY A 40 0.30 -16.58 -14.51
C GLY A 40 0.83 -15.14 -14.42
N ILE A 41 1.68 -14.83 -13.45
CA ILE A 41 2.34 -13.52 -13.34
C ILE A 41 3.23 -13.25 -14.56
N LEU A 42 4.03 -14.22 -14.99
CA LEU A 42 4.89 -14.08 -16.18
C LEU A 42 4.07 -13.90 -17.46
N SER A 43 2.97 -14.65 -17.58
CA SER A 43 2.05 -14.52 -18.70
C SER A 43 1.39 -13.13 -18.73
N ALA A 44 0.96 -12.64 -17.59
CA ALA A 44 0.41 -11.28 -17.46
C ALA A 44 1.44 -10.21 -17.81
N ALA A 45 2.69 -10.35 -17.36
CA ALA A 45 3.79 -9.45 -17.71
C ALA A 45 4.05 -9.41 -19.21
N THR A 46 4.08 -10.58 -19.85
CA THR A 46 4.25 -10.70 -21.32
C THR A 46 3.10 -10.03 -22.06
N GLU A 47 1.87 -10.29 -21.63
CA GLU A 47 0.68 -9.70 -22.26
C GLU A 47 0.64 -8.18 -22.09
N ARG A 48 1.09 -7.67 -20.93
CA ARG A 48 1.14 -6.23 -20.62
C ARG A 48 1.98 -5.45 -21.64
N ASN A 49 3.02 -6.06 -22.22
CA ASN A 49 3.86 -5.41 -23.22
C ASN A 49 3.14 -5.11 -24.55
N LYS A 50 1.98 -5.70 -24.79
CA LYS A 50 1.16 -5.42 -25.97
C LYS A 50 0.41 -4.08 -25.88
N PHE A 51 0.30 -3.51 -24.68
CA PHE A 51 -0.41 -2.27 -24.44
C PHE A 51 0.58 -1.10 -24.40
N PRO A 52 0.38 -0.07 -25.24
CA PRO A 52 1.25 1.08 -25.24
C PRO A 52 1.16 1.79 -23.88
N LEU A 53 2.32 2.20 -23.37
CA LEU A 53 2.46 2.96 -22.14
C LEU A 53 3.59 3.95 -22.31
N ASP A 54 3.32 5.21 -22.00
CA ASP A 54 4.39 6.23 -21.90
C ASP A 54 5.10 6.04 -20.54
N ARG A 55 6.16 5.22 -20.57
CA ARG A 55 6.94 4.88 -19.38
C ARG A 55 7.77 6.06 -18.87
N ASP A 56 8.16 6.96 -19.76
CA ASP A 56 8.90 8.15 -19.38
C ASP A 56 8.01 9.13 -18.63
N LEU A 57 6.80 9.36 -19.15
CA LEU A 57 5.80 10.17 -18.46
C LEU A 57 5.46 9.60 -17.08
N LEU A 58 5.22 8.28 -16.97
CA LEU A 58 4.96 7.62 -15.69
C LEU A 58 6.10 7.87 -14.68
N ALA A 59 7.35 7.70 -15.10
CA ALA A 59 8.49 7.90 -14.22
C ALA A 59 8.68 9.37 -13.82
N ASP A 60 8.39 10.32 -14.72
CA ASP A 60 8.45 11.75 -14.45
C ASP A 60 7.36 12.17 -13.46
N VAL A 61 6.13 11.71 -13.65
CA VAL A 61 5.00 11.94 -12.72
C VAL A 61 5.32 11.40 -11.34
N LEU A 62 5.82 10.17 -11.24
CA LEU A 62 6.22 9.58 -9.96
C LEU A 62 7.34 10.40 -9.31
N THR A 63 8.33 10.86 -10.07
CA THR A 63 9.41 11.69 -9.55
C THR A 63 8.89 13.00 -8.97
N ASP A 64 7.95 13.66 -9.65
CA ASP A 64 7.35 14.90 -9.15
C ASP A 64 6.47 14.67 -7.92
N HIS A 65 5.73 13.57 -7.89
CA HIS A 65 4.88 13.17 -6.76
C HIS A 65 5.68 13.05 -5.45
N TYR A 66 6.93 12.58 -5.53
CA TYR A 66 7.82 12.44 -4.38
C TYR A 66 8.64 13.70 -4.04
N ARG A 67 8.46 14.80 -4.76
CA ARG A 67 9.31 16.00 -4.64
C ARG A 67 9.35 16.57 -3.21
N LEU A 68 8.25 16.49 -2.46
CA LEU A 68 8.17 17.03 -1.10
C LEU A 68 8.61 16.01 -0.03
N SER A 69 8.29 14.74 -0.22
CA SER A 69 8.54 13.67 0.75
C SER A 69 9.91 13.03 0.58
N GLY A 70 10.49 13.15 -0.62
CA GLY A 70 11.75 12.51 -0.99
C GLY A 70 11.62 11.00 -1.23
N MET A 71 12.63 10.44 -1.90
CA MET A 71 12.75 9.02 -2.19
C MET A 71 14.02 8.44 -1.57
N SER A 72 13.94 7.18 -1.10
CA SER A 72 15.12 6.36 -0.85
C SER A 72 15.83 6.01 -2.17
N ASP A 73 17.08 5.54 -2.09
CA ASP A 73 17.81 5.14 -3.29
C ASP A 73 17.18 3.94 -4.00
N LEU A 74 16.54 3.02 -3.24
CA LEU A 74 15.77 1.91 -3.83
C LEU A 74 14.54 2.41 -4.59
N GLN A 75 13.82 3.38 -4.06
CA GLN A 75 12.68 3.98 -4.76
C GLN A 75 13.12 4.71 -6.03
N LYS A 76 14.19 5.52 -5.97
CA LYS A 76 14.77 6.17 -7.14
C LYS A 76 15.13 5.17 -8.23
N ASN A 77 15.80 4.08 -7.83
CA ASN A 77 16.13 3.00 -8.76
C ASN A 77 14.86 2.36 -9.35
N ASN A 78 13.85 2.09 -8.54
CA ASN A 78 12.58 1.53 -9.02
C ASN A 78 11.88 2.45 -10.04
N VAL A 79 11.83 3.76 -9.78
CA VAL A 79 11.27 4.74 -10.72
C VAL A 79 12.06 4.76 -12.03
N LEU A 80 13.40 4.76 -11.96
CA LEU A 80 14.25 4.68 -13.16
C LEU A 80 14.05 3.39 -13.94
N ARG A 81 13.87 2.25 -13.25
CA ARG A 81 13.62 0.96 -13.88
C ARG A 81 12.25 0.90 -14.57
N LEU A 82 11.24 1.63 -14.10
CA LEU A 82 9.94 1.70 -14.76
C LEU A 82 10.00 2.23 -16.21
N ARG A 83 11.05 2.97 -16.57
CA ARG A 83 11.29 3.41 -17.97
C ARG A 83 11.63 2.23 -18.90
N GLN A 84 12.07 1.10 -18.35
CA GLN A 84 12.49 -0.06 -19.12
C GLN A 84 11.32 -0.98 -19.41
N SER A 85 11.33 -1.62 -20.59
CA SER A 85 10.28 -2.56 -21.04
C SER A 85 10.27 -3.89 -20.27
N ASP A 86 11.36 -4.22 -19.56
CA ASP A 86 11.52 -5.42 -18.74
C ASP A 86 11.00 -5.24 -17.30
N THR A 87 10.42 -4.08 -16.99
CA THR A 87 10.01 -3.71 -15.63
C THR A 87 8.49 -3.65 -15.52
N TYR A 88 7.96 -4.29 -14.47
CA TYR A 88 6.54 -4.43 -14.17
C TYR A 88 6.25 -4.02 -12.73
N THR A 89 5.01 -3.63 -12.45
CA THR A 89 4.56 -3.31 -11.08
C THR A 89 3.79 -4.48 -10.47
N VAL A 90 4.04 -4.74 -9.18
CA VAL A 90 3.17 -5.59 -8.35
C VAL A 90 2.39 -4.65 -7.44
N VAL A 91 1.08 -4.59 -7.66
CA VAL A 91 0.23 -3.55 -7.08
C VAL A 91 -0.67 -4.12 -6.00
N THR A 92 -0.78 -3.39 -4.90
CA THR A 92 -1.89 -3.51 -3.96
C THR A 92 -2.55 -2.16 -3.76
N ALA A 93 -3.81 -2.17 -3.38
CA ALA A 93 -4.55 -0.94 -3.13
C ALA A 93 -5.29 -1.00 -1.80
N HIS A 94 -5.42 0.15 -1.16
CA HIS A 94 -6.27 0.32 0.02
C HIS A 94 -6.68 1.79 0.19
N GLN A 95 -7.83 1.99 0.82
CA GLN A 95 -8.25 3.30 1.30
C GLN A 95 -7.22 3.88 2.28
N PRO A 96 -7.10 5.20 2.40
CA PRO A 96 -6.20 5.85 3.36
C PRO A 96 -6.75 5.77 4.79
N CYS A 97 -6.81 4.55 5.36
CA CYS A 97 -7.32 4.32 6.71
C CYS A 97 -6.42 4.97 7.76
N LEU A 98 -7.05 5.51 8.81
CA LEU A 98 -6.37 6.14 9.94
C LEU A 98 -5.30 5.18 10.53
N PHE A 99 -4.04 5.62 10.58
CA PHE A 99 -2.87 4.85 11.04
C PHE A 99 -2.73 3.45 10.41
N GLY A 100 -3.22 3.26 9.17
CA GLY A 100 -3.21 2.00 8.45
C GLY A 100 -4.38 1.07 8.79
N GLY A 101 -5.30 1.50 9.66
CA GLY A 101 -6.54 0.76 9.95
C GLY A 101 -6.29 -0.68 10.39
N PRO A 102 -6.95 -1.66 9.77
CA PRO A 102 -6.80 -3.06 10.13
C PRO A 102 -5.44 -3.62 9.71
N ALA A 103 -4.94 -4.62 10.48
CA ALA A 103 -3.62 -5.23 10.25
C ALA A 103 -3.39 -5.73 8.82
N TYR A 104 -4.43 -6.13 8.10
CA TYR A 104 -4.29 -6.60 6.72
C TYR A 104 -3.80 -5.51 5.75
N TYR A 105 -3.93 -4.22 6.07
CA TYR A 105 -3.29 -3.13 5.34
C TYR A 105 -1.78 -3.37 5.19
N PHE A 106 -1.13 -3.66 6.31
CA PHE A 106 0.31 -3.94 6.36
C PHE A 106 0.65 -5.28 5.69
N TYR A 107 -0.19 -6.30 5.85
CA TYR A 107 0.00 -7.59 5.17
C TYR A 107 -0.06 -7.46 3.66
N LYS A 108 -0.97 -6.65 3.11
CA LYS A 108 -1.03 -6.35 1.67
C LYS A 108 0.27 -5.71 1.19
N ILE A 109 0.78 -4.70 1.91
CA ILE A 109 2.04 -4.02 1.56
C ILE A 109 3.22 -5.00 1.58
N PHE A 110 3.38 -5.76 2.66
CA PHE A 110 4.46 -6.75 2.74
C PHE A 110 4.32 -7.85 1.70
N SER A 111 3.11 -8.23 1.30
CA SER A 111 2.89 -9.21 0.25
C SER A 111 3.43 -8.74 -1.10
N VAL A 112 3.14 -7.50 -1.52
CA VAL A 112 3.66 -6.97 -2.78
C VAL A 112 5.18 -6.74 -2.74
N ILE A 113 5.73 -6.29 -1.60
CA ILE A 113 7.18 -6.14 -1.41
C ILE A 113 7.88 -7.51 -1.56
N ASN A 114 7.38 -8.53 -0.86
CA ASN A 114 7.96 -9.86 -0.90
C ASN A 114 7.83 -10.51 -2.26
N LEU A 115 6.64 -10.41 -2.89
CA LEU A 115 6.40 -10.97 -4.22
C LEU A 115 7.29 -10.31 -5.27
N SER A 116 7.39 -8.98 -5.28
CA SER A 116 8.27 -8.23 -6.19
C SER A 116 9.71 -8.68 -6.08
N ARG A 117 10.22 -8.83 -4.84
CA ARG A 117 11.58 -9.31 -4.60
C ARG A 117 11.77 -10.73 -5.10
N GLN A 118 10.87 -11.65 -4.72
CA GLN A 118 10.96 -13.07 -5.13
C GLN A 118 10.94 -13.24 -6.65
N MET A 119 10.08 -12.50 -7.34
CA MET A 119 10.00 -12.55 -8.80
C MET A 119 11.25 -11.97 -9.46
N SER A 120 11.77 -10.84 -8.98
CA SER A 120 13.01 -10.25 -9.50
C SER A 120 14.22 -11.16 -9.27
N ASP A 121 14.32 -11.80 -8.10
CA ASP A 121 15.42 -12.72 -7.77
C ASP A 121 15.37 -13.99 -8.64
N ARG A 122 14.16 -14.50 -8.90
CA ARG A 122 13.97 -15.73 -9.68
C ARG A 122 14.10 -15.54 -11.18
N TYR A 123 13.80 -14.34 -11.68
CA TYR A 123 13.80 -13.99 -13.11
C TYR A 123 14.71 -12.77 -13.38
N PRO A 124 16.05 -12.96 -13.42
CA PRO A 124 17.03 -11.85 -13.49
C PRO A 124 16.88 -10.96 -14.74
N GLY A 125 16.17 -11.40 -15.77
CA GLY A 125 15.85 -10.60 -16.96
C GLY A 125 14.64 -9.69 -16.80
N LEU A 126 13.93 -9.76 -15.64
CA LEU A 126 12.74 -8.99 -15.36
C LEU A 126 12.91 -8.25 -14.02
N HIS A 127 12.29 -7.09 -13.91
CA HIS A 127 12.28 -6.33 -12.66
C HIS A 127 10.84 -6.06 -12.21
N PHE A 128 10.57 -6.32 -10.93
CA PHE A 128 9.24 -6.12 -10.36
C PHE A 128 9.29 -5.08 -9.25
N VAL A 129 8.48 -4.04 -9.40
CA VAL A 129 8.41 -2.88 -8.50
C VAL A 129 7.18 -2.99 -7.62
N PRO A 130 7.33 -2.98 -6.27
CA PRO A 130 6.18 -2.99 -5.37
C PRO A 130 5.51 -1.62 -5.35
N VAL A 131 4.18 -1.60 -5.48
CA VAL A 131 3.37 -0.37 -5.49
C VAL A 131 2.19 -0.50 -4.54
N LEU A 132 1.99 0.52 -3.72
CA LEU A 132 0.75 0.76 -2.99
C LEU A 132 -0.02 1.88 -3.67
N VAL A 133 -1.25 1.60 -4.06
CA VAL A 133 -2.20 2.62 -4.51
C VAL A 133 -3.10 3.01 -3.34
N THR A 134 -3.14 4.28 -2.99
CA THR A 134 -4.06 4.80 -1.98
C THR A 134 -5.35 5.24 -2.67
N GLY A 135 -6.49 4.64 -2.28
CA GLY A 135 -7.83 4.98 -2.77
C GLY A 135 -8.34 6.28 -2.16
N SER A 136 -7.64 7.37 -2.42
CA SER A 136 -7.88 8.68 -1.79
C SER A 136 -9.12 9.38 -2.32
N GLU A 137 -9.64 8.94 -3.47
CA GLU A 137 -10.88 9.36 -4.09
C GLU A 137 -12.13 8.83 -3.40
N ASP A 138 -11.99 7.83 -2.53
CA ASP A 138 -13.09 7.20 -1.81
C ASP A 138 -13.78 8.18 -0.84
N HIS A 139 -15.10 8.03 -0.68
CA HIS A 139 -15.96 8.89 0.12
C HIS A 139 -16.39 8.23 1.44
N ASP A 140 -16.03 6.96 1.68
CA ASP A 140 -16.45 6.24 2.89
C ASP A 140 -15.56 6.57 4.09
N PHE A 141 -15.81 7.76 4.65
CA PHE A 141 -15.09 8.22 5.84
C PHE A 141 -15.35 7.33 7.06
N GLU A 142 -16.51 6.71 7.17
CA GLU A 142 -16.85 5.85 8.30
C GLU A 142 -15.90 4.64 8.41
N GLU A 143 -15.47 4.08 7.29
CA GLU A 143 -14.48 2.98 7.26
C GLU A 143 -13.07 3.46 7.57
N MET A 144 -12.75 4.71 7.24
CA MET A 144 -11.37 5.24 7.30
C MET A 144 -11.04 5.98 8.59
N LYS A 145 -12.04 6.53 9.30
CA LYS A 145 -11.85 7.49 10.40
C LYS A 145 -11.33 6.90 11.70
N SER A 146 -11.22 5.58 11.82
CA SER A 146 -10.86 4.96 13.08
C SER A 146 -9.79 3.88 12.96
N ALA A 147 -9.01 3.73 14.03
CA ALA A 147 -8.08 2.62 14.23
C ALA A 147 -8.35 1.94 15.57
N TYR A 148 -8.22 0.61 15.59
CA TYR A 148 -8.37 -0.18 16.81
C TYR A 148 -7.00 -0.70 17.26
N LEU A 149 -6.60 -0.34 18.48
CA LEU A 149 -5.28 -0.64 19.00
C LEU A 149 -5.36 -1.05 20.47
N PHE A 150 -4.89 -2.26 20.81
CA PHE A 150 -4.84 -2.79 22.19
C PHE A 150 -6.16 -2.64 22.97
N GLY A 151 -7.30 -2.92 22.35
CA GLY A 151 -8.60 -2.82 23.01
C GLY A 151 -9.21 -1.41 23.02
N LYS A 152 -8.56 -0.43 22.42
CA LYS A 152 -9.03 0.96 22.34
C LYS A 152 -9.28 1.39 20.92
N TYR A 153 -10.26 2.25 20.71
CA TYR A 153 -10.51 2.93 19.44
C TYR A 153 -9.91 4.33 19.51
N VAL A 154 -9.15 4.67 18.47
CA VAL A 154 -8.77 6.04 18.15
C VAL A 154 -9.61 6.49 16.99
N LYS A 155 -10.16 7.70 17.05
CA LYS A 155 -11.02 8.25 16.00
C LYS A 155 -10.56 9.64 15.60
N TRP A 156 -10.75 9.93 14.33
CA TRP A 156 -10.69 11.30 13.81
C TRP A 156 -12.11 11.72 13.42
N ASP A 157 -12.63 12.72 14.08
CA ASP A 157 -13.97 13.25 13.79
C ASP A 157 -13.85 14.56 13.01
N THR A 158 -14.57 14.66 11.91
CA THR A 158 -14.68 15.86 11.08
C THR A 158 -16.01 15.87 10.33
N ASP A 159 -16.54 17.05 10.07
CA ASP A 159 -17.76 17.25 9.28
C ASP A 159 -17.48 17.43 7.77
N GLN A 160 -16.24 17.26 7.33
CA GLN A 160 -15.85 17.39 5.93
C GLN A 160 -16.56 16.33 5.08
N LYS A 161 -16.77 16.64 3.81
CA LYS A 161 -17.48 15.77 2.85
C LYS A 161 -16.73 15.73 1.52
N GLY A 162 -16.95 14.66 0.76
CA GLY A 162 -16.32 14.41 -0.52
C GLY A 162 -15.23 13.35 -0.42
N PRO A 163 -14.28 13.29 -1.36
CA PRO A 163 -13.16 12.37 -1.31
C PRO A 163 -12.33 12.55 -0.04
N VAL A 164 -12.16 11.48 0.73
CA VAL A 164 -11.52 11.56 2.06
C VAL A 164 -10.07 12.02 1.97
N GLY A 165 -9.37 11.63 0.91
CA GLY A 165 -8.00 12.07 0.68
C GLY A 165 -7.83 13.59 0.59
N ARG A 166 -8.87 14.33 0.20
CA ARG A 166 -8.87 15.80 0.08
C ARG A 166 -9.19 16.54 1.37
N TYR A 167 -9.55 15.82 2.44
CA TYR A 167 -9.86 16.45 3.72
C TYR A 167 -8.65 17.20 4.27
N LYS A 168 -8.90 18.34 4.92
CA LYS A 168 -7.89 19.05 5.69
C LYS A 168 -7.58 18.27 6.96
N THR A 169 -6.38 18.39 7.46
CA THR A 169 -5.88 17.63 8.61
C THR A 169 -6.29 18.20 9.98
N GLU A 170 -7.25 19.12 10.00
CA GLU A 170 -7.76 19.74 11.23
C GLU A 170 -8.31 18.70 12.20
N GLY A 171 -7.86 18.74 13.45
CA GLY A 171 -8.23 17.78 14.51
C GLY A 171 -7.53 16.41 14.41
N LEU A 172 -6.74 16.15 13.37
CA LEU A 172 -6.01 14.91 13.23
C LEU A 172 -4.85 14.79 14.23
N ASP A 173 -4.28 15.92 14.69
CA ASP A 173 -3.28 16.01 15.74
C ASP A 173 -3.75 15.35 17.04
N THR A 174 -5.01 15.58 17.44
CA THR A 174 -5.62 14.92 18.61
C THR A 174 -5.64 13.41 18.45
N ALA A 175 -6.01 12.88 17.30
CA ALA A 175 -6.01 11.46 17.03
C ALA A 175 -4.57 10.87 17.04
N VAL A 176 -3.58 11.63 16.53
CA VAL A 176 -2.16 11.23 16.59
C VAL A 176 -1.67 11.15 18.04
N GLU A 177 -2.00 12.14 18.87
CA GLU A 177 -1.61 12.14 20.29
C GLU A 177 -2.26 10.97 21.04
N GLU A 178 -3.54 10.71 20.82
CA GLU A 178 -4.24 9.57 21.42
C GLU A 178 -3.62 8.24 21.01
N PHE A 179 -3.36 8.05 19.71
CA PHE A 179 -2.71 6.85 19.18
C PHE A 179 -1.33 6.63 19.83
N CYS A 180 -0.49 7.66 19.84
CA CYS A 180 0.84 7.59 20.44
C CYS A 180 0.79 7.37 21.97
N GLY A 181 -0.21 7.92 22.64
CA GLY A 181 -0.44 7.70 24.07
C GLY A 181 -0.78 6.23 24.40
N ILE A 182 -1.47 5.53 23.51
CA ILE A 182 -1.77 4.10 23.67
C ILE A 182 -0.50 3.24 23.51
N LEU A 183 0.45 3.65 22.68
CA LEU A 183 1.72 2.95 22.48
C LEU A 183 2.66 3.06 23.70
N GLY A 184 2.44 4.05 24.56
CA GLY A 184 3.24 4.29 25.78
C GLY A 184 4.55 5.02 25.50
N ASP A 185 5.49 4.95 26.48
CA ASP A 185 6.73 5.74 26.50
C ASP A 185 7.97 4.88 26.19
N ASN A 186 7.88 4.08 25.12
CA ASN A 186 9.05 3.33 24.63
C ASN A 186 9.65 3.99 23.38
N THR A 187 10.84 3.54 22.98
CA THR A 187 11.57 4.08 21.81
C THR A 187 10.74 4.05 20.54
N THR A 188 10.06 2.94 20.27
CA THR A 188 9.24 2.78 19.07
C THR A 188 8.06 3.76 19.06
N ALA A 189 7.41 3.97 20.21
CA ALA A 189 6.34 4.95 20.35
C ALA A 189 6.84 6.37 20.09
N ALA A 190 8.04 6.71 20.58
CA ALA A 190 8.66 8.01 20.34
C ALA A 190 8.98 8.22 18.84
N GLU A 191 9.52 7.21 18.16
CA GLU A 191 9.78 7.23 16.71
C GLU A 191 8.49 7.41 15.91
N MET A 192 7.42 6.68 16.26
CA MET A 192 6.12 6.82 15.60
C MET A 192 5.49 8.19 15.83
N ARG A 193 5.61 8.74 17.07
CA ARG A 193 5.14 10.10 17.37
C ARG A 193 5.84 11.13 16.50
N LEU A 194 7.16 11.03 16.39
CA LEU A 194 7.94 11.93 15.53
C LEU A 194 7.51 11.81 14.07
N MET A 195 7.40 10.60 13.55
CA MET A 195 6.98 10.33 12.17
C MET A 195 5.61 10.95 11.86
N PHE A 196 4.59 10.71 12.68
CA PHE A 196 3.26 11.27 12.46
C PHE A 196 3.22 12.78 12.62
N SER A 197 3.94 13.34 13.63
CA SER A 197 4.02 14.78 13.81
C SER A 197 4.70 15.47 12.63
N ASP A 198 5.74 14.88 12.08
CA ASP A 198 6.43 15.45 10.92
C ASP A 198 5.61 15.31 9.62
N ALA A 199 4.88 14.22 9.47
CA ALA A 199 3.92 14.05 8.38
C ALA A 199 2.81 15.11 8.44
N LEU A 200 2.22 15.36 9.63
CA LEU A 200 1.21 16.40 9.83
C LEU A 200 1.70 17.80 9.50
N LYS A 201 2.93 18.16 9.90
CA LYS A 201 3.49 19.50 9.61
C LYS A 201 3.60 19.78 8.10
N LYS A 202 3.83 18.75 7.30
CA LYS A 202 4.00 18.86 5.84
C LYS A 202 2.68 18.78 5.10
N ALA A 203 1.73 18.02 5.64
CA ALA A 203 0.47 17.68 4.99
C ALA A 203 -0.44 18.90 4.80
N LYS A 204 -0.93 19.08 3.59
CA LYS A 204 -2.03 20.00 3.26
C LYS A 204 -3.38 19.30 3.27
N THR A 205 -3.36 17.99 3.00
CA THR A 205 -4.52 17.13 2.93
C THR A 205 -4.26 15.83 3.71
N TYR A 206 -5.32 15.11 3.98
CA TYR A 206 -5.22 13.80 4.61
C TYR A 206 -4.42 12.80 3.76
N SER A 207 -4.55 12.88 2.43
CA SER A 207 -3.76 12.07 1.52
C SER A 207 -2.27 12.34 1.64
N ASP A 208 -1.84 13.61 1.79
CA ASP A 208 -0.43 13.96 2.01
C ASP A 208 0.09 13.35 3.32
N PHE A 209 -0.71 13.42 4.39
CA PHE A 209 -0.37 12.81 5.67
C PHE A 209 -0.15 11.31 5.55
N VAL A 210 -1.09 10.60 4.90
CA VAL A 210 -0.99 9.15 4.72
C VAL A 210 0.19 8.80 3.84
N PHE A 211 0.40 9.52 2.75
CA PHE A 211 1.55 9.34 1.86
C PHE A 211 2.88 9.42 2.63
N ASP A 212 3.06 10.47 3.42
CA ASP A 212 4.31 10.73 4.12
C ASP A 212 4.66 9.63 5.14
N TRP A 213 3.74 9.25 6.04
CA TRP A 213 4.06 8.24 7.03
C TRP A 213 4.23 6.84 6.42
N VAL A 214 3.47 6.50 5.38
CA VAL A 214 3.67 5.24 4.64
C VAL A 214 5.03 5.23 3.97
N ASN A 215 5.41 6.35 3.33
CA ASN A 215 6.72 6.50 2.69
C ASN A 215 7.85 6.31 3.71
N VAL A 216 7.78 6.93 4.87
CA VAL A 216 8.80 6.78 5.94
C VAL A 216 8.96 5.31 6.35
N LEU A 217 7.86 4.58 6.52
CA LEU A 217 7.93 3.17 6.96
C LEU A 217 8.47 2.23 5.88
N PHE A 218 8.12 2.45 4.62
CA PHE A 218 8.31 1.45 3.58
C PHE A 218 9.31 1.84 2.47
N SER A 219 9.80 3.08 2.44
CA SER A 219 10.78 3.54 1.44
C SER A 219 12.04 2.66 1.41
N LYS A 220 12.49 2.17 2.55
CA LYS A 220 13.66 1.27 2.67
C LYS A 220 13.49 -0.07 1.96
N TYR A 221 12.26 -0.46 1.62
CA TYR A 221 11.94 -1.65 0.84
C TYR A 221 11.67 -1.35 -0.63
N GLY A 222 11.83 -0.10 -1.07
CA GLY A 222 11.59 0.33 -2.43
C GLY A 222 10.12 0.43 -2.82
N LEU A 223 9.18 0.38 -1.85
CA LEU A 223 7.76 0.54 -2.12
C LEU A 223 7.49 1.91 -2.73
N LEU A 224 6.81 1.95 -3.87
CA LEU A 224 6.25 3.19 -4.40
C LEU A 224 4.82 3.36 -3.91
N VAL A 225 4.48 4.57 -3.49
CA VAL A 225 3.12 4.96 -3.09
C VAL A 225 2.54 5.84 -4.17
N VAL A 226 1.33 5.54 -4.60
CA VAL A 226 0.60 6.28 -5.64
C VAL A 226 -0.73 6.74 -5.08
N ASN A 227 -1.03 8.01 -5.23
CA ASN A 227 -2.33 8.57 -4.87
C ASN A 227 -3.26 8.52 -6.08
N MET A 228 -4.38 7.77 -6.00
CA MET A 228 -5.35 7.67 -7.11
C MET A 228 -6.09 8.97 -7.41
N ASP A 229 -6.12 9.91 -6.46
CA ASP A 229 -6.76 11.21 -6.65
C ASP A 229 -5.79 12.26 -7.23
N ASP A 230 -4.60 11.85 -7.65
CA ASP A 230 -3.68 12.72 -8.36
C ASP A 230 -4.13 12.88 -9.81
N GLN A 231 -4.16 14.12 -10.29
CA GLN A 231 -4.64 14.48 -11.64
C GLN A 231 -3.85 13.82 -12.79
N TRP A 232 -2.70 13.24 -12.50
CA TRP A 232 -1.82 12.60 -13.48
C TRP A 232 -1.98 11.08 -13.56
N PHE A 233 -2.77 10.49 -12.66
CA PHE A 233 -3.16 9.10 -12.64
C PHE A 233 -4.67 8.96 -12.84
#